data_e3e488a39c5d726c54144496076c40b0
#
_entry.id   e3e488a39c5d726c54144496076c40b0
#
_cell.length_a   1.000
_cell.length_b   1.000
_cell.length_c   1.000
_cell.angle_alpha   90.00
_cell.angle_beta   90.00
_cell.angle_gamma   90.00
#
_symmetry.space_group_name_H-M   'P 1'
#
loop_
_entity.id
_entity.type
_entity.pdbx_description
1 polymer ?
#
loop_
_entity_poly.entity_id
_entity_poly.type
_entity_poly.pdbx_seq_one_letter_code
_entity_poly.pdbx_strand_id
1 'polypeptide(L)'
;MALLARHLQVEHRVLRYDRRGYARSWPHAGPFSVDDQVEDLVGLVGARKVVLIGHSFGGNIALSAAARLGTQVIGVSTYETPLSWMDWWPGTTAGAMAVASSESDAAENFMVRLIGPKRWNELPERTRGERRREGAALIGELNALRMKAPWSVEDISCPVLCGYGSNGAKHHVEGARWLATNLKIARLVELSDAAHSAP
;
A
#
# COMPACT_ATOMS: atom_id res chain seq x y z
N MET A 1 2.12 -10.77 1.51
CA MET A 1 1.47 -10.51 2.84
C MET A 1 0.92 -11.77 3.51
N ALA A 2 0.38 -12.77 2.80
CA ALA A 2 -0.16 -13.98 3.46
C ALA A 2 0.91 -14.83 4.14
N LEU A 3 2.07 -15.00 3.51
CA LEU A 3 3.20 -15.74 4.08
C LEU A 3 3.78 -15.03 5.30
N LEU A 4 4.01 -13.74 5.21
CA LEU A 4 4.46 -12.91 6.33
C LEU A 4 3.52 -13.03 7.54
N ALA A 5 2.21 -12.95 7.32
CA ALA A 5 1.24 -13.11 8.39
C ALA A 5 1.30 -14.50 9.06
N ARG A 6 1.55 -15.56 8.28
CA ARG A 6 1.73 -16.93 8.83
C ARG A 6 2.98 -17.04 9.71
N HIS A 7 4.07 -16.37 9.36
CA HIS A 7 5.26 -16.34 10.20
C HIS A 7 5.03 -15.54 11.49
N LEU A 8 4.45 -14.35 11.37
CA LEU A 8 4.23 -13.46 12.51
C LEU A 8 3.21 -14.03 13.52
N GLN A 9 2.20 -14.79 13.08
CA GLN A 9 1.17 -15.33 13.99
C GLN A 9 1.68 -16.39 14.96
N VAL A 10 2.91 -16.89 14.78
CA VAL A 10 3.55 -17.84 15.69
C VAL A 10 3.80 -17.17 17.07
N GLU A 11 4.15 -15.88 17.07
CA GLU A 11 4.52 -15.14 18.27
C GLU A 11 3.62 -13.90 18.52
N HIS A 12 2.82 -13.51 17.52
CA HIS A 12 2.04 -12.29 17.57
C HIS A 12 0.58 -12.52 17.19
N ARG A 13 -0.31 -11.73 17.77
CA ARG A 13 -1.69 -11.65 17.29
C ARG A 13 -1.72 -10.81 16.00
N VAL A 14 -2.03 -11.43 14.87
CA VAL A 14 -2.04 -10.79 13.56
C VAL A 14 -3.46 -10.54 13.10
N LEU A 15 -3.77 -9.28 12.75
CA LEU A 15 -5.01 -8.89 12.09
C LEU A 15 -4.71 -8.60 10.61
N ARG A 16 -5.47 -9.22 9.73
CA ARG A 16 -5.52 -8.92 8.30
C ARG A 16 -6.97 -8.65 7.90
N TYR A 17 -7.18 -7.67 7.04
CA TYR A 17 -8.51 -7.32 6.54
C TYR A 17 -8.48 -7.04 5.05
N ASP A 18 -9.62 -7.16 4.41
CA ASP A 18 -9.82 -6.72 3.03
C ASP A 18 -10.29 -5.26 3.09
N ARG A 19 -9.58 -4.36 2.41
CA ARG A 19 -9.91 -2.94 2.38
C ARG A 19 -11.28 -2.71 1.72
N ARG A 20 -11.95 -1.59 2.06
CA ARG A 20 -13.22 -1.21 1.40
C ARG A 20 -13.03 -1.20 -0.12
N GLY A 21 -13.98 -1.79 -0.84
CA GLY A 21 -13.95 -1.91 -2.30
C GLY A 21 -13.13 -3.08 -2.84
N TYR A 22 -12.51 -3.89 -1.97
CA TYR A 22 -11.67 -5.03 -2.38
C TYR A 22 -12.15 -6.36 -1.78
N ALA A 23 -11.95 -7.42 -2.53
CA ALA A 23 -12.20 -8.81 -2.14
C ALA A 23 -13.56 -8.98 -1.43
N ARG A 24 -13.58 -9.40 -0.15
CA ARG A 24 -14.84 -9.62 0.62
C ARG A 24 -15.49 -8.33 1.10
N SER A 25 -14.78 -7.20 1.03
CA SER A 25 -15.34 -5.87 1.30
C SER A 25 -15.87 -5.18 0.05
N TRP A 26 -16.09 -5.91 -1.02
CA TRP A 26 -16.83 -5.52 -2.22
C TRP A 26 -18.24 -6.16 -2.18
N PRO A 27 -19.30 -5.48 -2.68
CA PRO A 27 -19.32 -4.12 -3.22
C PRO A 27 -19.25 -3.03 -2.15
N HIS A 28 -18.70 -1.85 -2.53
CA HIS A 28 -18.69 -0.66 -1.69
C HIS A 28 -18.85 0.59 -2.55
N ALA A 29 -19.70 1.51 -2.13
CA ALA A 29 -20.00 2.72 -2.89
C ALA A 29 -18.90 3.82 -2.81
N GLY A 30 -17.87 3.62 -2.01
CA GLY A 30 -16.88 4.64 -1.70
C GLY A 30 -17.29 5.51 -0.50
N PRO A 31 -16.63 6.61 -0.26
CA PRO A 31 -15.48 7.07 -1.03
C PRO A 31 -14.24 6.19 -0.89
N PHE A 32 -13.25 6.40 -1.79
CA PHE A 32 -12.01 5.65 -1.83
C PHE A 32 -10.81 6.59 -1.83
N SER A 33 -10.24 6.83 -0.68
CA SER A 33 -9.00 7.60 -0.49
C SER A 33 -8.11 6.91 0.54
N VAL A 34 -6.92 7.45 0.78
CA VAL A 34 -6.10 6.99 1.91
C VAL A 34 -6.81 7.26 3.23
N ASP A 35 -7.43 8.43 3.39
CA ASP A 35 -8.14 8.83 4.61
C ASP A 35 -9.29 7.87 4.93
N ASP A 36 -10.06 7.45 3.93
CA ASP A 36 -11.15 6.48 4.10
C ASP A 36 -10.64 5.11 4.56
N GLN A 37 -9.53 4.64 3.99
CA GLN A 37 -8.89 3.40 4.39
C GLN A 37 -8.28 3.48 5.79
N VAL A 38 -7.78 4.65 6.17
CA VAL A 38 -7.26 4.92 7.52
C VAL A 38 -8.38 4.91 8.55
N GLU A 39 -9.54 5.46 8.22
CA GLU A 39 -10.70 5.42 9.10
C GLU A 39 -11.13 3.99 9.44
N ASP A 40 -11.20 3.12 8.42
CA ASP A 40 -11.46 1.69 8.63
C ASP A 40 -10.41 1.04 9.54
N LEU A 41 -9.12 1.32 9.28
CA LEU A 41 -8.03 0.76 10.08
C LEU A 41 -8.07 1.26 11.53
N VAL A 42 -8.34 2.54 11.76
CA VAL A 42 -8.50 3.12 13.10
C VAL A 42 -9.64 2.44 13.86
N GLY A 43 -10.79 2.22 13.21
CA GLY A 43 -11.90 1.46 13.78
C GLY A 43 -11.51 0.01 14.14
N LEU A 44 -10.74 -0.65 13.27
CA LEU A 44 -10.23 -1.99 13.52
C LEU A 44 -9.20 -2.04 14.65
N VAL A 45 -8.34 -1.04 14.78
CA VAL A 45 -7.34 -0.94 15.87
C VAL A 45 -8.02 -0.72 17.22
N GLY A 46 -9.00 0.16 17.29
CA GLY A 46 -9.68 0.52 18.54
C GLY A 46 -8.66 1.06 19.55
N ALA A 47 -8.70 0.56 20.80
CA ALA A 47 -7.82 1.00 21.88
C ALA A 47 -6.49 0.21 21.98
N ARG A 48 -6.17 -0.65 21.01
CA ARG A 48 -4.97 -1.51 21.11
C ARG A 48 -3.71 -0.76 20.71
N LYS A 49 -2.58 -1.14 21.34
CA LYS A 49 -1.25 -0.83 20.82
C LYS A 49 -0.90 -1.82 19.70
N VAL A 50 -0.38 -1.31 18.59
CA VAL A 50 -0.14 -2.10 17.39
C VAL A 50 1.18 -1.75 16.72
N VAL A 51 1.73 -2.73 15.99
CA VAL A 51 2.68 -2.52 14.90
C VAL A 51 1.89 -2.59 13.59
N LEU A 52 2.09 -1.64 12.70
CA LEU A 52 1.46 -1.61 11.39
C LEU A 52 2.43 -2.09 10.32
N ILE A 53 1.97 -2.95 9.43
CA ILE A 53 2.78 -3.45 8.31
C ILE A 53 2.03 -3.14 7.02
N GLY A 54 2.63 -2.32 6.17
CA GLY A 54 2.05 -1.87 4.92
C GLY A 54 2.95 -2.14 3.71
N HIS A 55 2.39 -2.79 2.68
CA HIS A 55 3.04 -2.99 1.39
C HIS A 55 2.43 -2.05 0.36
N SER A 56 3.25 -1.41 -0.46
CA SER A 56 2.80 -0.53 -1.53
C SER A 56 1.84 0.54 -1.00
N PHE A 57 0.65 0.70 -1.59
CA PHE A 57 -0.38 1.62 -1.11
C PHE A 57 -0.71 1.44 0.38
N GLY A 58 -0.67 0.20 0.88
CA GLY A 58 -0.85 -0.10 2.30
C GLY A 58 0.19 0.55 3.22
N GLY A 59 1.38 0.90 2.70
CA GLY A 59 2.38 1.67 3.43
C GLY A 59 1.90 3.09 3.74
N ASN A 60 1.21 3.74 2.79
CA ASN A 60 0.61 5.07 3.03
C ASN A 60 -0.51 5.00 4.07
N ILE A 61 -1.35 3.95 4.02
CA ILE A 61 -2.38 3.73 5.05
C ILE A 61 -1.73 3.55 6.43
N ALA A 62 -0.66 2.76 6.52
CA ALA A 62 0.04 2.52 7.78
C ALA A 62 0.68 3.79 8.36
N LEU A 63 1.34 4.60 7.52
CA LEU A 63 1.93 5.88 7.93
C LEU A 63 0.87 6.90 8.33
N SER A 64 -0.21 7.04 7.55
CA SER A 64 -1.32 7.93 7.90
C SER A 64 -2.02 7.50 9.20
N ALA A 65 -2.21 6.19 9.40
CA ALA A 65 -2.77 5.69 10.65
C ALA A 65 -1.83 5.93 11.84
N ALA A 66 -0.51 5.83 11.65
CA ALA A 66 0.47 6.15 12.69
C ALA A 66 0.42 7.62 13.08
N ALA A 67 0.32 8.53 12.10
CA ALA A 67 0.13 9.96 12.36
C ALA A 67 -1.16 10.24 13.17
N ARG A 68 -2.26 9.55 12.84
CA ARG A 68 -3.57 9.75 13.47
C ARG A 68 -3.68 9.10 14.87
N LEU A 69 -3.12 7.91 15.05
CA LEU A 69 -3.21 7.12 16.30
C LEU A 69 -2.10 7.45 17.31
N GLY A 70 -1.04 8.13 16.88
CA GLY A 70 0.05 8.57 17.75
C GLY A 70 0.68 7.40 18.53
N THR A 71 0.70 7.50 19.85
CA THR A 71 1.35 6.53 20.76
C THR A 71 0.73 5.13 20.78
N GLN A 72 -0.42 4.92 20.14
CA GLN A 72 -0.98 3.57 19.96
C GLN A 72 -0.21 2.76 18.92
N VAL A 73 0.44 3.44 17.95
CA VAL A 73 1.30 2.78 16.99
C VAL A 73 2.74 2.75 17.53
N ILE A 74 3.20 1.58 17.91
CA ILE A 74 4.53 1.38 18.49
C ILE A 74 5.62 1.13 17.44
N GLY A 75 5.24 0.99 16.17
CA GLY A 75 6.14 0.87 15.03
C GLY A 75 5.40 0.66 13.72
N VAL A 76 6.04 1.04 12.63
CA VAL A 76 5.55 0.83 11.26
C VAL A 76 6.61 0.10 10.45
N SER A 77 6.21 -0.87 9.65
CA SER A 77 7.04 -1.45 8.59
C SER A 77 6.39 -1.18 7.24
N THR A 78 7.10 -0.50 6.36
CA THR A 78 6.67 -0.24 4.98
C THR A 78 7.52 -1.03 4.00
N TYR A 79 6.93 -1.45 2.88
CA TYR A 79 7.66 -2.05 1.78
C TYR A 79 7.22 -1.43 0.46
N GLU A 80 8.16 -0.79 -0.24
CA GLU A 80 7.96 -0.15 -1.55
C GLU A 80 6.72 0.76 -1.61
N THR A 81 6.58 1.62 -0.61
CA THR A 81 5.47 2.57 -0.49
C THR A 81 5.56 3.66 -1.56
N PRO A 82 4.51 3.87 -2.39
CA PRO A 82 4.53 4.90 -3.41
C PRO A 82 4.40 6.29 -2.80
N LEU A 83 5.21 7.24 -3.29
CA LEU A 83 5.15 8.65 -2.95
C LEU A 83 4.65 9.45 -4.17
N SER A 84 3.46 9.08 -4.66
CA SER A 84 2.94 9.51 -5.97
C SER A 84 2.64 10.99 -6.09
N TRP A 85 2.61 11.74 -5.00
CA TRP A 85 2.47 13.21 -4.95
C TRP A 85 3.78 13.96 -5.13
N MET A 86 4.91 13.25 -5.11
CA MET A 86 6.23 13.87 -5.28
C MET A 86 6.50 14.17 -6.75
N ASP A 87 7.08 15.35 -7.05
CA ASP A 87 7.37 15.78 -8.41
C ASP A 87 8.32 14.83 -9.17
N TRP A 88 9.21 14.14 -8.45
CA TRP A 88 10.13 13.17 -9.03
C TRP A 88 9.50 11.79 -9.26
N TRP A 89 8.23 11.56 -8.80
CA TRP A 89 7.57 10.27 -9.01
C TRP A 89 7.14 10.10 -10.47
N PRO A 90 7.48 8.98 -11.15
CA PRO A 90 7.25 8.87 -12.58
C PRO A 90 5.76 8.85 -12.94
N GLY A 91 5.40 9.61 -13.98
CA GLY A 91 4.05 9.60 -14.57
C GLY A 91 3.71 8.33 -15.37
N THR A 92 4.66 7.38 -15.51
CA THR A 92 4.50 6.15 -16.32
C THR A 92 4.35 4.88 -15.46
N THR A 93 4.09 5.04 -14.16
CA THR A 93 3.89 3.89 -13.25
C THR A 93 2.58 3.14 -13.55
N ALA A 94 2.46 1.90 -13.04
CA ALA A 94 1.21 1.13 -13.13
C ALA A 94 0.01 1.91 -12.60
N GLY A 95 0.19 2.64 -11.48
CA GLY A 95 -0.86 3.50 -10.93
C GLY A 95 -1.22 4.67 -11.83
N ALA A 96 -0.27 5.29 -12.55
CA ALA A 96 -0.56 6.36 -13.50
C ALA A 96 -1.39 5.85 -14.67
N MET A 97 -1.06 4.68 -15.18
CA MET A 97 -1.81 4.05 -16.28
C MET A 97 -3.21 3.64 -15.88
N ALA A 98 -3.39 3.13 -14.64
CA ALA A 98 -4.70 2.77 -14.13
C ALA A 98 -5.63 3.99 -14.03
N VAL A 99 -5.13 5.10 -13.50
CA VAL A 99 -5.90 6.36 -13.38
C VAL A 99 -6.32 6.92 -14.75
N ALA A 100 -5.53 6.70 -15.79
CA ALA A 100 -5.86 7.12 -17.16
C ALA A 100 -6.83 6.17 -17.88
N SER A 101 -7.25 5.08 -17.23
CA SER A 101 -8.14 4.05 -17.80
C SER A 101 -9.60 4.28 -17.37
N SER A 102 -10.53 3.59 -18.05
CA SER A 102 -11.90 3.45 -17.53
C SER A 102 -11.92 2.62 -16.24
N GLU A 103 -12.95 2.77 -15.41
CA GLU A 103 -13.08 1.99 -14.17
C GLU A 103 -13.06 0.47 -14.44
N SER A 104 -13.67 0.04 -15.54
CA SER A 104 -13.71 -1.39 -15.91
C SER A 104 -12.33 -1.94 -16.27
N ASP A 105 -11.44 -1.11 -16.80
CA ASP A 105 -10.15 -1.53 -17.34
C ASP A 105 -8.99 -1.22 -16.38
N ALA A 106 -9.22 -0.32 -15.44
CA ALA A 106 -8.18 0.19 -14.55
C ALA A 106 -7.44 -0.92 -13.78
N ALA A 107 -8.19 -1.84 -13.18
CA ALA A 107 -7.60 -2.92 -12.41
C ALA A 107 -6.85 -3.92 -13.31
N GLU A 108 -7.39 -4.22 -14.50
CA GLU A 108 -6.70 -5.08 -15.47
C GLU A 108 -5.42 -4.42 -15.97
N ASN A 109 -5.47 -3.16 -16.42
CA ASN A 109 -4.31 -2.41 -16.88
C ASN A 109 -3.23 -2.28 -15.79
N PHE A 110 -3.65 -2.04 -14.54
CA PHE A 110 -2.75 -2.03 -13.40
C PHE A 110 -2.06 -3.38 -13.21
N MET A 111 -2.82 -4.47 -13.20
CA MET A 111 -2.29 -5.82 -13.00
C MET A 111 -1.40 -6.27 -14.16
N VAL A 112 -1.81 -6.02 -15.41
CA VAL A 112 -0.99 -6.33 -16.59
C VAL A 112 0.34 -5.59 -16.54
N ARG A 113 0.35 -4.33 -16.10
CA ARG A 113 1.59 -3.56 -15.94
C ARG A 113 2.47 -4.07 -14.81
N LEU A 114 1.86 -4.56 -13.72
CA LEU A 114 2.56 -5.00 -12.51
C LEU A 114 3.16 -6.41 -12.66
N ILE A 115 2.39 -7.36 -13.21
CA ILE A 115 2.78 -8.79 -13.26
C ILE A 115 3.05 -9.30 -14.68
N GLY A 116 2.79 -8.49 -15.70
CA GLY A 116 2.91 -8.83 -17.12
C GLY A 116 1.67 -9.51 -17.69
N PRO A 117 1.45 -9.38 -19.02
CA PRO A 117 0.26 -9.90 -19.69
C PRO A 117 0.18 -11.43 -19.65
N LYS A 118 1.32 -12.12 -19.74
CA LYS A 118 1.35 -13.58 -19.67
C LYS A 118 0.78 -14.08 -18.35
N ARG A 119 1.32 -13.58 -17.23
CA ARG A 119 0.89 -13.99 -15.89
C ARG A 119 -0.56 -13.58 -15.59
N TRP A 120 -1.00 -12.42 -16.10
CA TRP A 120 -2.39 -12.01 -16.00
C TRP A 120 -3.33 -13.00 -16.71
N ASN A 121 -3.00 -13.42 -17.92
CA ASN A 121 -3.80 -14.36 -18.70
C ASN A 121 -3.82 -15.79 -18.11
N GLU A 122 -2.80 -16.18 -17.37
CA GLU A 122 -2.72 -17.46 -16.65
C GLU A 122 -3.59 -17.48 -15.37
N LEU A 123 -4.05 -16.31 -14.87
CA LEU A 123 -4.95 -16.27 -13.73
C LEU A 123 -6.33 -16.85 -14.10
N PRO A 124 -6.99 -17.58 -13.17
CA PRO A 124 -8.36 -18.02 -13.38
C PRO A 124 -9.28 -16.84 -13.71
N GLU A 125 -10.26 -17.06 -14.62
CA GLU A 125 -11.21 -16.00 -15.03
C GLU A 125 -11.96 -15.41 -13.83
N ARG A 126 -12.32 -16.24 -12.84
CA ARG A 126 -12.90 -15.77 -11.58
C ARG A 126 -12.01 -14.71 -10.90
N THR A 127 -10.71 -14.96 -10.80
CA THR A 127 -9.76 -14.02 -10.17
C THR A 127 -9.64 -12.74 -10.97
N ARG A 128 -9.56 -12.83 -12.30
CA ARG A 128 -9.52 -11.64 -13.17
C ARG A 128 -10.80 -10.82 -13.04
N GLY A 129 -11.96 -11.49 -13.03
CA GLY A 129 -13.25 -10.83 -12.82
C GLY A 129 -13.37 -10.16 -11.44
N GLU A 130 -12.84 -10.78 -10.38
CA GLU A 130 -12.75 -10.18 -9.05
C GLU A 130 -11.87 -8.92 -9.08
N ARG A 131 -10.72 -8.94 -9.75
CA ARG A 131 -9.85 -7.76 -9.89
C ARG A 131 -10.51 -6.63 -10.69
N ARG A 132 -11.17 -6.92 -11.81
CA ARG A 132 -11.85 -5.90 -12.62
C ARG A 132 -12.91 -5.13 -11.82
N ARG A 133 -13.64 -5.78 -10.93
CA ARG A 133 -14.65 -5.14 -10.07
C ARG A 133 -14.06 -4.15 -9.06
N GLU A 134 -12.77 -4.23 -8.78
CA GLU A 134 -12.07 -3.34 -7.84
C GLU A 134 -11.61 -2.02 -8.49
N GLY A 135 -11.90 -1.81 -9.78
CA GLY A 135 -11.42 -0.67 -10.55
C GLY A 135 -11.79 0.69 -9.97
N ALA A 136 -13.03 0.88 -9.53
CA ALA A 136 -13.48 2.13 -8.92
C ALA A 136 -12.68 2.46 -7.65
N ALA A 137 -12.47 1.46 -6.77
CA ALA A 137 -11.67 1.64 -5.57
C ALA A 137 -10.21 1.97 -5.91
N LEU A 138 -9.63 1.24 -6.87
CA LEU A 138 -8.26 1.45 -7.31
C LEU A 138 -8.05 2.87 -7.86
N ILE A 139 -8.93 3.35 -8.76
CA ILE A 139 -8.84 4.69 -9.33
C ILE A 139 -8.99 5.76 -8.24
N GLY A 140 -9.98 5.62 -7.37
CA GLY A 140 -10.21 6.58 -6.28
C GLY A 140 -8.99 6.74 -5.38
N GLU A 141 -8.43 5.62 -4.91
CA GLU A 141 -7.23 5.60 -4.07
C GLU A 141 -6.00 6.21 -4.76
N LEU A 142 -5.74 5.82 -6.01
CA LEU A 142 -4.57 6.28 -6.76
C LEU A 142 -4.68 7.76 -7.14
N ASN A 143 -5.87 8.25 -7.46
CA ASN A 143 -6.12 9.68 -7.69
C ASN A 143 -5.88 10.49 -6.42
N ALA A 144 -6.48 10.08 -5.31
CA ALA A 144 -6.32 10.78 -4.04
C ALA A 144 -4.83 10.88 -3.63
N LEU A 145 -4.08 9.79 -3.77
CA LEU A 145 -2.65 9.74 -3.45
C LEU A 145 -1.78 10.63 -4.35
N ARG A 146 -2.22 10.92 -5.58
CA ARG A 146 -1.48 11.81 -6.50
C ARG A 146 -1.73 13.28 -6.22
N MET A 147 -2.90 13.61 -5.70
CA MET A 147 -3.30 14.99 -5.48
C MET A 147 -2.67 15.59 -4.22
N LYS A 148 -2.41 14.78 -3.19
CA LYS A 148 -1.95 15.28 -1.89
C LYS A 148 -1.23 14.20 -1.10
N ALA A 149 -0.18 14.61 -0.35
CA ALA A 149 0.42 13.77 0.68
C ALA A 149 -0.63 13.41 1.74
N PRO A 150 -0.82 12.11 2.05
CA PRO A 150 -1.83 11.69 3.01
C PRO A 150 -1.37 11.75 4.48
N TRP A 151 -0.11 12.07 4.70
CA TRP A 151 0.53 12.22 6.02
C TRP A 151 1.68 13.24 5.94
N SER A 152 2.11 13.74 7.08
CA SER A 152 3.28 14.60 7.23
C SER A 152 4.39 13.85 8.01
N VAL A 153 5.66 14.10 7.67
CA VAL A 153 6.80 13.49 8.36
C VAL A 153 6.87 13.88 9.84
N GLU A 154 6.38 15.07 10.15
CA GLU A 154 6.35 15.62 11.50
C GLU A 154 5.39 14.87 12.43
N ASP A 155 4.33 14.30 11.88
CA ASP A 155 3.28 13.61 12.62
C ASP A 155 3.62 12.15 12.95
N ILE A 156 4.69 11.61 12.33
CA ILE A 156 5.11 10.22 12.55
C ILE A 156 6.18 10.19 13.65
N SER A 157 5.75 9.75 14.84
CA SER A 157 6.59 9.74 16.04
C SER A 157 7.12 8.35 16.42
N CYS A 158 6.61 7.27 15.81
CA CYS A 158 7.07 5.91 16.07
C CYS A 158 8.24 5.49 15.16
N PRO A 159 9.00 4.43 15.53
CA PRO A 159 10.01 3.84 14.64
C PRO A 159 9.41 3.31 13.34
N VAL A 160 10.10 3.54 12.21
CA VAL A 160 9.67 3.07 10.89
C VAL A 160 10.78 2.27 10.20
N LEU A 161 10.46 1.05 9.75
CA LEU A 161 11.28 0.29 8.81
C LEU A 161 10.84 0.61 7.38
N CYS A 162 11.76 1.14 6.57
CA CYS A 162 11.53 1.51 5.18
C CYS A 162 12.16 0.45 4.27
N GLY A 163 11.36 -0.51 3.82
CA GLY A 163 11.83 -1.65 3.04
C GLY A 163 11.73 -1.43 1.53
N TYR A 164 12.68 -2.01 0.80
CA TYR A 164 12.64 -2.16 -0.65
C TYR A 164 13.35 -3.44 -1.11
N GLY A 165 13.03 -3.89 -2.30
CA GLY A 165 13.69 -5.05 -2.90
C GLY A 165 14.88 -4.64 -3.78
N SER A 166 15.97 -5.43 -3.82
CA SER A 166 17.11 -5.16 -4.69
C SER A 166 16.75 -5.19 -6.19
N ASN A 167 15.68 -5.91 -6.55
CA ASN A 167 15.09 -5.95 -7.90
C ASN A 167 13.87 -5.02 -8.03
N GLY A 168 13.66 -4.12 -7.06
CA GLY A 168 12.58 -3.13 -7.07
C GLY A 168 12.76 -2.06 -8.15
N ALA A 169 11.66 -1.47 -8.60
CA ALA A 169 11.73 -0.35 -9.52
C ALA A 169 12.42 0.87 -8.87
N LYS A 170 13.22 1.61 -9.64
CA LYS A 170 14.02 2.74 -9.15
C LYS A 170 13.23 3.71 -8.27
N HIS A 171 12.03 4.10 -8.68
CA HIS A 171 11.18 5.01 -7.90
C HIS A 171 10.74 4.46 -6.54
N HIS A 172 10.58 3.14 -6.38
CA HIS A 172 10.29 2.52 -5.10
C HIS A 172 11.52 2.51 -4.17
N VAL A 173 12.69 2.25 -4.73
CA VAL A 173 13.97 2.35 -3.99
C VAL A 173 14.20 3.78 -3.51
N GLU A 174 14.01 4.76 -4.40
CA GLU A 174 14.11 6.20 -4.07
C GLU A 174 13.08 6.60 -3.00
N GLY A 175 11.83 6.09 -3.10
CA GLY A 175 10.79 6.31 -2.10
C GLY A 175 11.17 5.77 -0.72
N ALA A 176 11.69 4.54 -0.64
CA ALA A 176 12.13 3.96 0.63
C ALA A 176 13.30 4.75 1.23
N ARG A 177 14.25 5.19 0.41
CA ARG A 177 15.37 6.04 0.84
C ARG A 177 14.91 7.41 1.33
N TRP A 178 13.98 8.03 0.60
CA TRP A 178 13.39 9.30 1.01
C TRP A 178 12.70 9.19 2.37
N LEU A 179 11.89 8.15 2.58
CA LEU A 179 11.26 7.88 3.88
C LEU A 179 12.30 7.73 5.00
N ALA A 180 13.33 6.91 4.77
CA ALA A 180 14.36 6.66 5.77
C ALA A 180 15.19 7.91 6.12
N THR A 181 15.32 8.86 5.19
CA THR A 181 16.07 10.10 5.39
C THR A 181 15.24 11.18 6.10
N ASN A 182 13.95 11.24 5.82
CA ASN A 182 13.10 12.36 6.27
C ASN A 182 12.29 12.05 7.54
N LEU A 183 12.00 10.79 7.84
CA LEU A 183 11.30 10.43 9.08
C LEU A 183 12.25 10.49 10.29
N LYS A 184 11.74 10.92 11.44
CA LYS A 184 12.51 11.17 12.67
C LYS A 184 13.23 9.92 13.19
N ILE A 185 12.59 8.77 13.15
CA ILE A 185 13.10 7.49 13.66
C ILE A 185 12.85 6.45 12.58
N ALA A 186 13.80 6.32 11.65
CA ALA A 186 13.65 5.41 10.52
C ALA A 186 14.90 4.59 10.25
N ARG A 187 14.70 3.41 9.68
CA ARG A 187 15.76 2.52 9.22
C ARG A 187 15.43 2.01 7.82
N LEU A 188 16.40 2.15 6.91
CA LEU A 188 16.33 1.56 5.58
C LEU A 188 16.67 0.07 5.61
N VAL A 189 15.91 -0.76 4.90
CA VAL A 189 16.14 -2.20 4.80
C VAL A 189 16.01 -2.63 3.34
N GLU A 190 17.07 -3.23 2.80
CA GLU A 190 17.04 -3.88 1.50
C GLU A 190 16.75 -5.36 1.66
N LEU A 191 15.83 -5.89 0.86
CA LEU A 191 15.58 -7.32 0.72
C LEU A 191 16.27 -7.81 -0.55
N SER A 192 17.28 -8.69 -0.39
CA SER A 192 18.01 -9.28 -1.52
C SER A 192 17.08 -10.12 -2.39
N ASP A 193 17.29 -10.06 -3.71
CA ASP A 193 16.55 -10.79 -4.74
C ASP A 193 15.02 -10.59 -4.73
N ALA A 194 14.57 -9.57 -4.01
CA ALA A 194 13.17 -9.22 -3.90
C ALA A 194 12.76 -8.12 -4.90
N ALA A 195 11.52 -8.20 -5.36
CA ALA A 195 10.86 -7.19 -6.18
C ALA A 195 9.55 -6.75 -5.51
N HIS A 196 8.76 -5.88 -6.18
CA HIS A 196 7.53 -5.32 -5.61
C HIS A 196 6.53 -6.35 -5.06
N SER A 197 6.49 -7.55 -5.62
CA SER A 197 5.57 -8.62 -5.23
C SER A 197 6.10 -9.56 -4.13
N ALA A 198 7.23 -9.24 -3.50
CA ALA A 198 7.90 -10.14 -2.56
C ALA A 198 7.14 -10.42 -1.24
N PRO A 199 6.45 -9.46 -0.58
CA PRO A 199 5.73 -9.72 0.68
C PRO A 199 4.45 -10.52 0.55
#